data_69e84926b52bca21c3df836ab99b1865
#
_entry.id   69e84926b52bca21c3df836ab99b1865
#
_cell.length_a   1.000
_cell.length_b   1.000
_cell.length_c   1.000
_cell.angle_alpha   90.00
_cell.angle_beta   90.00
_cell.angle_gamma   90.00
#
_symmetry.space_group_name_H-M   'P 1'
#
loop_
_entity.id
_entity.type
_entity.pdbx_description
1 polymer ?
#
loop_
_entity_poly.entity_id
_entity_poly.type
_entity_poly.pdbx_seq_one_letter_code
_entity_poly.pdbx_strand_id
1 'polypeptide(L)'
;VTAIDAAIEAKLKASAPVAALVGARVYFDALPLEGRAFPAIRITKVTDRPDARVPGEQFARVQCSAYDDPPTVNGERSPAVVEALAAAIAGLFHMPQLGSRPTKWTTGGSPAVTYRILNSRAEPGPRLTEPGSGYLHIPVDVLVDFRV
;
A
#
# COMPACT_ATOMS: atom_id res chain seq x y z
N VAL A 1 -8.48 -11.95 -3.43
CA VAL A 1 -7.51 -11.38 -2.52
C VAL A 1 -6.92 -12.50 -1.70
N THR A 2 -5.66 -12.69 -1.82
CA THR A 2 -4.97 -13.77 -1.12
C THR A 2 -3.78 -13.22 -0.36
N ALA A 3 -3.52 -13.86 0.75
CA ALA A 3 -2.20 -13.83 1.36
C ALA A 3 -1.78 -12.43 1.85
N ILE A 4 -0.59 -12.03 1.46
CA ILE A 4 0.10 -10.88 2.04
C ILE A 4 -0.59 -9.55 1.74
N ASP A 5 -1.27 -9.41 0.61
CA ASP A 5 -1.99 -8.18 0.25
C ASP A 5 -3.17 -7.91 1.21
N ALA A 6 -3.84 -8.95 1.70
CA ALA A 6 -4.87 -8.79 2.73
C ALA A 6 -4.29 -8.32 4.07
N ALA A 7 -3.10 -8.78 4.42
CA ALA A 7 -2.41 -8.30 5.62
C ALA A 7 -1.95 -6.84 5.47
N ILE A 8 -1.51 -6.46 4.27
CA ILE A 8 -1.16 -5.08 3.95
C ILE A 8 -2.40 -4.17 4.05
N GLU A 9 -3.55 -4.60 3.51
CA GLU A 9 -4.80 -3.86 3.65
C GLU A 9 -5.16 -3.64 5.13
N ALA A 10 -5.12 -4.69 5.92
CA ALA A 10 -5.44 -4.61 7.34
C ALA A 10 -4.51 -3.62 8.07
N LYS A 11 -3.23 -3.64 7.72
CA LYS A 11 -2.24 -2.75 8.31
C LYS A 11 -2.47 -1.29 7.91
N LEU A 12 -2.83 -1.04 6.65
CA LEU A 12 -3.19 0.31 6.16
C LEU A 12 -4.41 0.85 6.91
N LYS A 13 -5.46 0.05 7.04
CA LYS A 13 -6.69 0.45 7.75
C LYS A 13 -6.49 0.67 9.24
N ALA A 14 -5.55 -0.02 9.85
CA ALA A 14 -5.22 0.13 11.27
C ALA A 14 -4.28 1.31 11.56
N SER A 15 -3.64 1.87 10.55
CA SER A 15 -2.72 3.00 10.71
C SER A 15 -3.49 4.30 10.89
N ALA A 16 -3.31 4.99 12.02
CA ALA A 16 -3.97 6.26 12.28
C ALA A 16 -3.61 7.35 11.25
N PRO A 17 -2.34 7.56 10.85
CA PRO A 17 -1.99 8.54 9.82
C PRO A 17 -2.63 8.25 8.46
N VAL A 18 -2.68 6.99 8.05
CA VAL A 18 -3.32 6.60 6.78
C VAL A 18 -4.83 6.73 6.87
N ALA A 19 -5.45 6.23 7.93
CA ALA A 19 -6.89 6.30 8.13
C ALA A 19 -7.41 7.74 8.22
N ALA A 20 -6.62 8.66 8.77
CA ALA A 20 -6.97 10.07 8.82
C ALA A 20 -7.11 10.70 7.42
N LEU A 21 -6.38 10.18 6.43
CA LEU A 21 -6.42 10.69 5.06
C LEU A 21 -7.46 9.98 4.19
N VAL A 22 -7.54 8.65 4.29
CA VAL A 22 -8.37 7.85 3.36
C VAL A 22 -9.58 7.19 4.01
N GLY A 23 -9.65 7.11 5.34
CA GLY A 23 -10.71 6.35 6.02
C GLY A 23 -10.68 4.89 5.57
N ALA A 24 -11.81 4.40 5.05
CA ALA A 24 -11.95 3.04 4.55
C ALA A 24 -11.68 2.91 3.03
N ARG A 25 -11.23 3.98 2.36
CA ARG A 25 -11.04 4.01 0.91
C ARG A 25 -9.72 3.32 0.49
N VAL A 26 -9.65 2.03 0.72
CA VAL A 26 -8.55 1.16 0.31
C VAL A 26 -9.15 0.06 -0.57
N TYR A 27 -8.69 -0.03 -1.81
CA TYR A 27 -9.29 -0.89 -2.83
C TYR A 27 -8.23 -1.81 -3.45
N PHE A 28 -8.69 -2.98 -3.92
CA PHE A 28 -7.83 -3.93 -4.64
C PHE A 28 -8.02 -3.78 -6.15
N ASP A 29 -6.92 -3.74 -6.87
CA ASP A 29 -6.79 -3.78 -8.33
C ASP A 29 -7.43 -2.60 -9.08
N ALA A 30 -8.58 -2.12 -8.66
CA ALA A 30 -9.25 -1.00 -9.32
C ALA A 30 -9.95 -0.10 -8.32
N LEU A 31 -10.00 1.19 -8.63
CA LEU A 31 -10.87 2.14 -7.91
C LEU A 31 -12.32 1.92 -8.35
N PRO A 32 -13.31 2.20 -7.48
CA PRO A 32 -14.71 2.10 -7.87
C PRO A 32 -15.04 2.98 -9.08
N LEU A 33 -15.88 2.49 -9.98
CA LEU A 33 -16.32 3.27 -11.14
C LEU A 33 -17.32 4.36 -10.73
N GLU A 34 -18.14 4.08 -9.74
CA GLU A 34 -19.13 5.01 -9.21
C GLU A 34 -18.84 5.35 -7.76
N GLY A 35 -19.23 6.55 -7.33
CA GLY A 35 -19.07 6.98 -5.95
C GLY A 35 -17.62 7.14 -5.53
N ARG A 36 -16.71 7.43 -6.46
CA ARG A 36 -15.30 7.65 -6.15
C ARG A 36 -15.15 8.83 -5.21
N ALA A 37 -14.45 8.58 -4.12
CA ALA A 37 -14.05 9.63 -3.19
C ALA A 37 -12.54 9.58 -3.00
N PHE A 38 -11.91 10.72 -2.83
CA PHE A 38 -10.46 10.86 -2.70
C PHE A 38 -10.10 11.61 -1.42
N PRO A 39 -8.90 11.45 -0.91
CA PRO A 39 -7.86 10.52 -1.38
C PRO A 39 -8.22 9.04 -1.18
N ALA A 40 -7.57 8.17 -1.92
CA ALA A 40 -7.81 6.73 -1.86
C ALA A 40 -6.51 5.96 -2.11
N ILE A 41 -6.49 4.70 -1.72
CA ILE A 41 -5.37 3.79 -1.96
C ILE A 41 -5.86 2.62 -2.83
N ARG A 42 -5.07 2.28 -3.84
CA ARG A 42 -5.25 1.05 -4.61
C ARG A 42 -4.10 0.10 -4.34
N ILE A 43 -4.41 -1.13 -3.96
CA ILE A 43 -3.44 -2.20 -3.73
C ILE A 43 -3.41 -3.10 -4.96
N THR A 44 -2.23 -3.29 -5.53
CA THR A 44 -2.02 -4.19 -6.66
C THR A 44 -0.84 -5.10 -6.36
N LYS A 45 -1.06 -6.41 -6.34
CA LYS A 45 0.01 -7.37 -6.18
C LYS A 45 0.73 -7.55 -7.51
N VAL A 46 2.01 -7.21 -7.54
CA VAL A 46 2.84 -7.28 -8.75
C VAL A 46 3.53 -8.64 -8.85
N THR A 47 4.09 -9.13 -7.75
CA THR A 47 4.80 -10.41 -7.68
C THR A 47 4.55 -11.07 -6.33
N ASP A 48 4.39 -12.38 -6.34
CA ASP A 48 4.34 -13.20 -5.14
C ASP A 48 4.95 -14.56 -5.50
N ARG A 49 6.09 -14.88 -4.91
CA ARG A 49 6.84 -16.09 -5.27
C ARG A 49 7.62 -16.63 -4.06
N PRO A 50 7.88 -17.95 -4.02
CA PRO A 50 8.83 -18.51 -3.06
C PRO A 50 10.23 -17.92 -3.25
N ASP A 51 10.95 -17.70 -2.16
CA ASP A 51 12.36 -17.36 -2.25
C ASP A 51 13.16 -18.62 -2.57
N ALA A 52 13.82 -18.64 -3.71
CA ALA A 52 14.60 -19.78 -4.15
C ALA A 52 15.81 -20.09 -3.27
N ARG A 53 16.27 -19.12 -2.48
CA ARG A 53 17.46 -19.24 -1.65
C ARG A 53 17.18 -19.78 -0.26
N VAL A 54 15.99 -19.55 0.26
CA VAL A 54 15.63 -19.94 1.62
C VAL A 54 14.29 -20.69 1.62
N PRO A 55 14.29 -21.99 1.87
CA PRO A 55 13.07 -22.77 1.91
C PRO A 55 12.07 -22.24 2.94
N GLY A 56 10.81 -22.12 2.56
CA GLY A 56 9.73 -21.63 3.41
C GLY A 56 9.60 -20.12 3.45
N GLU A 57 10.51 -19.36 2.86
CA GLU A 57 10.38 -17.93 2.69
C GLU A 57 9.68 -17.59 1.38
N GLN A 58 8.95 -16.49 1.41
CA GLN A 58 8.29 -15.93 0.24
C GLN A 58 8.66 -14.46 0.09
N PHE A 59 8.65 -14.01 -1.16
CA PHE A 59 8.86 -12.62 -1.52
C PHE A 59 7.63 -12.10 -2.25
N ALA A 60 7.18 -10.92 -1.88
CA ALA A 60 6.12 -10.23 -2.60
C ALA A 60 6.49 -8.78 -2.88
N ARG A 61 6.08 -8.30 -4.05
CA ARG A 61 6.06 -6.90 -4.41
C ARG A 61 4.60 -6.48 -4.54
N VAL A 62 4.17 -5.59 -3.69
CA VAL A 62 2.80 -5.08 -3.65
C VAL A 62 2.86 -3.57 -3.83
N GLN A 63 2.17 -3.06 -4.82
CA GLN A 63 2.10 -1.63 -5.06
C GLN A 63 0.89 -1.05 -4.33
N CYS A 64 1.14 -0.14 -3.40
CA CYS A 64 0.12 0.65 -2.72
C CYS A 64 0.14 2.04 -3.33
N SER A 65 -0.79 2.31 -4.23
CA SER A 65 -0.82 3.56 -4.98
C SER A 65 -1.72 4.57 -4.27
N ALA A 66 -1.15 5.74 -3.99
CA ALA A 66 -1.89 6.89 -3.46
C ALA A 66 -2.53 7.67 -4.60
N TYR A 67 -3.82 7.95 -4.49
CA TYR A 67 -4.59 8.72 -5.46
C TYR A 67 -5.24 9.93 -4.81
N ASP A 68 -5.32 11.03 -5.53
CA ASP A 68 -6.10 12.21 -5.16
C ASP A 68 -6.80 12.79 -6.40
N ASP A 69 -7.79 13.62 -6.15
CA ASP A 69 -8.51 14.36 -7.19
C ASP A 69 -7.56 15.17 -8.09
N PRO A 70 -7.92 15.39 -9.35
CA PRO A 70 -7.16 16.29 -10.19
C PRO A 70 -7.12 17.71 -9.59
N PRO A 71 -6.06 18.48 -9.87
CA PRO A 71 -6.02 19.89 -9.49
C PRO A 71 -7.27 20.59 -10.03
N THR A 72 -7.90 21.44 -9.23
CA THR A 72 -9.04 22.23 -9.71
C THR A 72 -8.60 23.19 -10.83
N VAL A 73 -9.56 23.66 -11.63
CA VAL A 73 -9.32 24.54 -12.77
C VAL A 73 -8.52 25.79 -12.39
N ASN A 74 -8.59 26.20 -11.13
CA ASN A 74 -7.86 27.37 -10.62
C ASN A 74 -6.48 27.02 -10.05
N GLY A 75 -6.04 25.78 -10.18
CA GLY A 75 -4.72 25.34 -9.68
C GLY A 75 -4.55 25.38 -8.17
N GLU A 76 -5.64 25.50 -7.43
CA GLU A 76 -5.61 25.66 -5.97
C GLU A 76 -5.39 24.37 -5.20
N ARG A 77 -5.54 23.23 -5.83
CA ARG A 77 -5.30 21.93 -5.17
C ARG A 77 -3.83 21.58 -5.22
N SER A 78 -3.22 21.67 -4.07
CA SER A 78 -1.83 21.27 -3.88
C SER A 78 -1.68 19.75 -3.99
N PRO A 79 -0.57 19.22 -4.54
CA PRO A 79 -0.23 17.80 -4.47
C PRO A 79 0.11 17.34 -3.05
N ALA A 80 0.01 18.22 -2.06
CA ALA A 80 0.40 17.93 -0.68
C ALA A 80 -0.34 16.73 -0.08
N VAL A 81 -1.61 16.52 -0.42
CA VAL A 81 -2.42 15.42 0.13
C VAL A 81 -1.91 14.08 -0.41
N VAL A 82 -1.69 13.95 -1.71
CA VAL A 82 -1.20 12.70 -2.29
C VAL A 82 0.24 12.41 -1.85
N GLU A 83 1.06 13.45 -1.70
CA GLU A 83 2.43 13.33 -1.18
C GLU A 83 2.44 12.90 0.29
N ALA A 84 1.57 13.49 1.12
CA ALA A 84 1.42 13.10 2.52
C ALA A 84 0.94 11.65 2.66
N LEU A 85 0.01 11.23 1.82
CA LEU A 85 -0.49 9.86 1.81
C LEU A 85 0.60 8.88 1.41
N ALA A 86 1.34 9.16 0.34
CA ALA A 86 2.47 8.33 -0.09
C ALA A 86 3.55 8.22 1.00
N ALA A 87 3.86 9.33 1.67
CA ALA A 87 4.82 9.35 2.78
C ALA A 87 4.32 8.51 3.97
N ALA A 88 3.03 8.58 4.29
CA ALA A 88 2.43 7.78 5.36
C ALA A 88 2.49 6.28 5.05
N ILE A 89 2.19 5.90 3.81
CA ILE A 89 2.32 4.50 3.35
C ILE A 89 3.77 4.05 3.44
N ALA A 90 4.71 4.82 2.91
CA ALA A 90 6.12 4.49 2.94
C ALA A 90 6.65 4.34 4.38
N GLY A 91 6.29 5.26 5.27
CA GLY A 91 6.67 5.20 6.68
C GLY A 91 6.13 3.98 7.41
N LEU A 92 4.94 3.52 7.03
CA LEU A 92 4.31 2.36 7.64
C LEU A 92 5.01 1.04 7.27
N PHE A 93 5.49 0.92 6.04
CA PHE A 93 6.04 -0.34 5.51
C PHE A 93 7.56 -0.35 5.38
N HIS A 94 8.22 0.79 5.55
CA HIS A 94 9.67 0.84 5.43
C HIS A 94 10.34 0.42 6.75
N MET A 95 10.67 -0.86 6.85
CA MET A 95 11.27 -1.48 8.02
C MET A 95 12.47 -2.33 7.59
N PRO A 96 13.59 -1.70 7.13
CA PRO A 96 14.68 -2.44 6.51
C PRO A 96 15.55 -3.24 7.48
N GLN A 97 15.41 -3.03 8.79
CA GLN A 97 16.27 -3.66 9.81
C GLN A 97 15.51 -4.60 10.74
N LEU A 98 14.54 -5.34 10.20
CA LEU A 98 13.80 -6.32 11.00
C LEU A 98 14.62 -7.58 11.34
N GLY A 99 15.71 -7.85 10.68
CA GLY A 99 16.54 -9.05 10.68
C GLY A 99 16.46 -9.95 11.92
N SER A 100 16.84 -9.45 13.12
CA SER A 100 16.79 -10.20 14.37
C SER A 100 15.45 -10.05 15.13
N ARG A 101 14.58 -9.15 14.71
CA ARG A 101 13.29 -8.86 15.37
C ARG A 101 12.16 -8.83 14.35
N PRO A 102 11.79 -9.98 13.79
CA PRO A 102 10.69 -10.03 12.82
C PRO A 102 9.38 -9.58 13.47
N THR A 103 8.59 -8.86 12.70
CA THR A 103 7.24 -8.46 13.10
C THR A 103 6.21 -9.41 12.50
N LYS A 104 4.95 -9.26 12.89
CA LYS A 104 3.84 -10.06 12.39
C LYS A 104 2.78 -9.15 11.80
N TRP A 105 2.29 -9.52 10.63
CA TRP A 105 1.13 -8.89 10.02
C TRP A 105 0.01 -9.90 9.92
N THR A 106 -1.19 -9.49 10.30
CA THR A 106 -2.36 -10.39 10.35
C THR A 106 -3.46 -9.84 9.45
N THR A 107 -4.12 -10.73 8.71
CA THR A 107 -5.26 -10.36 7.88
C THR A 107 -6.46 -9.98 8.75
N GLY A 108 -7.35 -9.14 8.21
CA GLY A 108 -8.57 -8.76 8.90
C GLY A 108 -9.71 -9.78 8.80
N GLY A 109 -9.51 -10.87 8.08
CA GLY A 109 -10.56 -11.86 7.83
C GLY A 109 -10.77 -12.85 8.99
N SER A 110 -11.75 -13.75 8.80
CA SER A 110 -12.02 -14.86 9.73
C SER A 110 -12.08 -16.16 8.91
N PRO A 111 -11.16 -17.11 9.12
CA PRO A 111 -10.07 -17.04 10.08
C PRO A 111 -8.98 -16.03 9.68
N ALA A 112 -8.39 -15.38 10.65
CA ALA A 112 -7.26 -14.50 10.41
C ALA A 112 -5.99 -15.32 10.13
N VAL A 113 -5.18 -14.83 9.18
CA VAL A 113 -3.88 -15.44 8.86
C VAL A 113 -2.77 -14.49 9.28
N THR A 114 -1.77 -15.01 9.97
CA THR A 114 -0.63 -14.24 10.45
C THR A 114 0.62 -14.59 9.66
N TYR A 115 1.28 -13.55 9.17
CA TYR A 115 2.55 -13.64 8.44
C TYR A 115 3.68 -13.11 9.28
N ARG A 116 4.77 -13.85 9.36
CA ARG A 116 6.02 -13.39 9.96
C ARG A 116 6.81 -12.61 8.93
N ILE A 117 7.03 -11.34 9.19
CA ILE A 117 7.74 -10.44 8.27
C ILE A 117 9.21 -10.42 8.63
N LEU A 118 10.03 -10.79 7.67
CA LEU A 118 11.48 -10.87 7.83
C LEU A 118 12.17 -9.59 7.39
N ASN A 119 11.63 -8.96 6.34
CA ASN A 119 12.10 -7.68 5.84
C ASN A 119 10.96 -6.97 5.10
N SER A 120 10.94 -5.66 5.19
CA SER A 120 9.98 -4.84 4.46
C SER A 120 10.64 -3.54 4.05
N ARG A 121 10.50 -3.17 2.77
CA ARG A 121 10.95 -1.89 2.23
C ARG A 121 9.81 -1.23 1.48
N ALA A 122 9.74 0.06 1.59
CA ALA A 122 8.80 0.86 0.80
C ALA A 122 9.57 1.83 -0.07
N GLU A 123 9.27 1.83 -1.36
CA GLU A 123 9.93 2.66 -2.36
C GLU A 123 8.87 3.53 -3.05
N PRO A 124 8.73 4.81 -2.67
CA PRO A 124 7.83 5.73 -3.38
C PRO A 124 8.35 6.00 -4.79
N GLY A 125 7.43 5.96 -5.75
CA GLY A 125 7.72 6.34 -7.12
C GLY A 125 7.47 7.83 -7.36
N PRO A 126 7.58 8.27 -8.63
CA PRO A 126 7.32 9.65 -9.00
C PRO A 126 5.82 9.97 -8.92
N ARG A 127 5.51 11.25 -8.71
CA ARG A 127 4.14 11.73 -8.85
C ARG A 127 3.75 11.73 -10.33
N LEU A 128 2.66 11.06 -10.62
CA LEU A 128 2.12 10.91 -11.97
C LEU A 128 0.75 11.59 -12.05
N THR A 129 0.37 11.97 -13.26
CA THR A 129 -0.99 12.41 -13.57
C THR A 129 -1.63 11.38 -14.49
N GLU A 130 -2.77 10.84 -14.11
CA GLU A 130 -3.48 9.86 -14.92
C GLU A 130 -4.00 10.50 -16.21
N PRO A 131 -3.74 9.91 -17.38
CA PRO A 131 -4.27 10.41 -18.64
C PRO A 131 -5.79 10.38 -18.64
N GLY A 132 -6.40 11.43 -19.14
CA GLY A 132 -7.86 11.54 -19.28
C GLY A 132 -8.57 12.04 -18.02
N SER A 133 -8.37 11.43 -16.86
CA SER A 133 -9.00 11.83 -15.60
C SER A 133 -8.28 12.97 -14.90
N GLY A 134 -6.96 13.07 -15.09
CA GLY A 134 -6.11 14.05 -14.40
C GLY A 134 -5.85 13.73 -12.93
N TYR A 135 -6.25 12.56 -12.43
CA TYR A 135 -6.00 12.18 -11.04
C TYR A 135 -4.50 12.16 -10.74
N LEU A 136 -4.13 12.69 -9.58
CA LEU A 136 -2.78 12.59 -9.08
C LEU A 136 -2.55 11.19 -8.50
N HIS A 137 -1.37 10.64 -8.79
CA HIS A 137 -1.05 9.27 -8.42
C HIS A 137 0.42 9.17 -8.03
N ILE A 138 0.68 8.57 -6.88
CA ILE A 138 2.04 8.20 -6.45
C ILE A 138 2.04 6.72 -6.12
N PRO A 139 2.70 5.87 -6.92
CA PRO A 139 2.88 4.47 -6.57
C PRO A 139 3.89 4.32 -5.45
N VAL A 140 3.59 3.48 -4.48
CA VAL A 140 4.54 3.09 -3.43
C VAL A 140 4.71 1.58 -3.51
N ASP A 141 5.89 1.13 -3.88
CA ASP A 141 6.20 -0.29 -3.93
C ASP A 141 6.58 -0.78 -2.54
N VAL A 142 5.87 -1.77 -2.06
CA VAL A 142 6.17 -2.48 -0.82
C VAL A 142 6.78 -3.83 -1.18
N LEU A 143 8.06 -4.00 -0.84
CA LEU A 143 8.79 -5.23 -1.08
C LEU A 143 8.96 -5.94 0.26
N VAL A 144 8.43 -7.15 0.35
CA VAL A 144 8.36 -7.86 1.62
C VAL A 144 8.84 -9.30 1.50
N ASP A 145 9.70 -9.70 2.44
CA ASP A 145 10.10 -11.08 2.66
C ASP A 145 9.37 -11.60 3.89
N PHE A 146 8.71 -12.74 3.76
CA PHE A 146 7.83 -13.24 4.81
C PHE A 146 7.71 -14.76 4.84
N ARG A 147 7.16 -15.27 5.94
CA ARG A 147 6.75 -16.67 6.13
C ARG A 147 5.32 -16.72 6.60
N VAL A 148 4.65 -17.76 6.21
CA VAL A 148 3.32 -18.07 6.74
C VAL A 148 3.42 -18.57 8.20
#